data_bf706baa5eabf05f7863c09f5dfba861
#
_entry.id   bf706baa5eabf05f7863c09f5dfba861
#
_cell.length_a   1.000
_cell.length_b   1.000
_cell.length_c   1.000
_cell.angle_alpha   90.00
_cell.angle_beta   90.00
_cell.angle_gamma   90.00
#
_symmetry.space_group_name_H-M   'P 1'
#
loop_
_entity.id
_entity.type
_entity.pdbx_description
1 polymer ?
#
loop_
_entity_poly.entity_id
_entity_poly.type
_entity_poly.pdbx_seq_one_letter_code
_entity_poly.pdbx_strand_id
1 'polypeptide(L)'
;AHGARLIVVHADEPVPDYLGEPFFEEALRRRLERAEGVLEEARALTGVPKEDALLLEGVPAEAILQAARAEKADLIVMGTRGLGALGSLFLGSQSQRVVAEAPCPVLLVR
;
A
#
# COMPACT_ATOMS: atom_id res chain seq x y z
N ALA A 1 0.86 -20.98 -0.20
CA ALA A 1 0.07 -21.90 0.60
C ALA A 1 -1.21 -22.24 -0.11
N HIS A 2 -1.64 -23.46 0.03
CA HIS A 2 -2.85 -23.94 -0.64
C HIS A 2 -4.07 -23.28 -0.02
N GLY A 3 -4.93 -22.74 -0.87
CA GLY A 3 -6.14 -22.10 -0.43
C GLY A 3 -5.98 -20.70 0.12
N ALA A 4 -4.78 -20.18 0.17
CA ALA A 4 -4.57 -18.80 0.61
C ALA A 4 -5.01 -17.83 -0.48
N ARG A 5 -5.70 -16.78 -0.05
CA ARG A 5 -6.05 -15.67 -0.93
C ARG A 5 -5.05 -14.55 -0.72
N LEU A 6 -4.48 -14.06 -1.78
CA LEU A 6 -3.55 -12.94 -1.73
C LEU A 6 -4.26 -11.67 -2.22
N ILE A 7 -4.17 -10.62 -1.42
CA ILE A 7 -4.69 -9.31 -1.79
C ILE A 7 -3.52 -8.35 -1.82
N VAL A 8 -3.36 -7.65 -2.93
CA VAL A 8 -2.30 -6.66 -3.11
C VAL A 8 -2.90 -5.27 -2.89
N VAL A 9 -2.24 -4.48 -2.07
CA VAL A 9 -2.73 -3.14 -1.72
C VAL A 9 -1.64 -2.12 -2.00
N HIS A 10 -2.02 -1.04 -2.68
CA HIS A 10 -1.19 0.15 -2.79
C HIS A 10 -1.98 1.31 -2.21
N ALA A 11 -1.39 2.04 -1.29
CA ALA A 11 -2.05 3.15 -0.61
C ALA A 11 -1.25 4.43 -0.80
N ASP A 12 -1.92 5.48 -1.23
CA ASP A 12 -1.33 6.80 -1.43
C ASP A 12 -2.13 7.86 -0.72
N GLU A 13 -1.45 8.87 -0.22
CA GLU A 13 -2.12 10.04 0.32
C GLU A 13 -2.75 10.82 -0.82
N PRO A 14 -3.90 11.48 -0.57
CA PRO A 14 -4.55 12.26 -1.60
C PRO A 14 -3.70 13.44 -2.05
N VAL A 15 -3.86 13.83 -3.30
CA VAL A 15 -3.22 15.02 -3.83
C VAL A 15 -3.81 16.24 -3.12
N PRO A 16 -2.97 17.18 -2.65
CA PRO A 16 -3.47 18.37 -1.97
C PRO A 16 -4.38 19.21 -2.88
N ASP A 17 -5.54 19.58 -2.36
CA ASP A 17 -6.51 20.36 -3.13
C ASP A 17 -6.13 21.84 -3.25
N TYR A 18 -5.21 22.32 -2.41
CA TYR A 18 -4.76 23.71 -2.47
C TYR A 18 -3.89 24.03 -3.69
N LEU A 19 -3.49 23.02 -4.45
CA LEU A 19 -2.68 23.25 -5.64
C LEU A 19 -3.40 24.06 -6.71
N GLY A 20 -4.73 23.96 -6.77
CA GLY A 20 -5.52 24.64 -7.78
C GLY A 20 -5.34 24.06 -9.18
N GLU A 21 -6.22 24.46 -10.08
CA GLU A 21 -6.17 24.00 -11.47
C GLU A 21 -5.20 24.88 -12.27
N PRO A 22 -4.49 24.32 -13.27
CA PRO A 22 -4.55 22.92 -13.73
C PRO A 22 -3.63 21.98 -12.95
N PHE A 23 -2.94 22.46 -11.92
CA PHE A 23 -1.91 21.71 -11.23
C PHE A 23 -2.47 20.52 -10.47
N PHE A 24 -3.66 20.66 -9.90
CA PHE A 24 -4.30 19.57 -9.18
C PHE A 24 -4.62 18.40 -10.10
N GLU A 25 -5.24 18.67 -11.26
CA GLU A 25 -5.55 17.61 -12.22
C GLU A 25 -4.30 16.91 -12.74
N GLU A 26 -3.26 17.68 -13.02
CA GLU A 26 -2.00 17.13 -13.50
C GLU A 26 -1.36 16.21 -12.46
N ALA A 27 -1.31 16.66 -11.21
CA ALA A 27 -0.74 15.88 -10.12
C ALA A 27 -1.55 14.61 -9.86
N LEU A 28 -2.87 14.73 -9.90
CA LEU A 28 -3.76 13.59 -9.71
C LEU A 28 -3.55 12.56 -10.80
N ARG A 29 -3.49 12.99 -12.05
CA ARG A 29 -3.29 12.09 -13.17
C ARG A 29 -1.97 11.33 -13.05
N ARG A 30 -0.90 12.04 -12.71
CA ARG A 30 0.42 11.41 -12.53
C ARG A 30 0.42 10.40 -11.40
N ARG A 31 -0.23 10.74 -10.31
CA ARG A 31 -0.30 9.85 -9.15
C ARG A 31 -1.08 8.58 -9.49
N LEU A 32 -2.21 8.71 -10.14
CA LEU A 32 -3.02 7.57 -10.53
C LEU A 32 -2.28 6.67 -11.53
N GLU A 33 -1.61 7.24 -12.51
CA GLU A 33 -0.83 6.46 -13.47
C GLU A 33 0.28 5.67 -12.77
N ARG A 34 0.97 6.31 -11.83
CA ARG A 34 2.03 5.64 -11.09
C ARG A 34 1.49 4.51 -10.22
N ALA A 35 0.40 4.77 -9.51
CA ALA A 35 -0.22 3.78 -8.66
C ALA A 35 -0.74 2.58 -9.44
N GLU A 36 -1.38 2.84 -10.57
CA GLU A 36 -1.87 1.78 -11.45
C GLU A 36 -0.71 0.95 -11.99
N GLY A 37 0.40 1.60 -12.34
CA GLY A 37 1.59 0.89 -12.78
C GLY A 37 2.17 -0.02 -11.71
N VAL A 38 2.22 0.45 -10.47
CA VAL A 38 2.71 -0.36 -9.34
C VAL A 38 1.81 -1.58 -9.14
N LEU A 39 0.49 -1.38 -9.15
CA LEU A 39 -0.44 -2.49 -8.98
C LEU A 39 -0.37 -3.49 -10.12
N GLU A 40 -0.24 -3.02 -11.35
CA GLU A 40 -0.17 -3.90 -12.51
C GLU A 40 1.11 -4.73 -12.48
N GLU A 41 2.22 -4.14 -12.07
CA GLU A 41 3.47 -4.84 -11.88
C GLU A 41 3.34 -5.91 -10.80
N ALA A 42 2.71 -5.58 -9.69
CA ALA A 42 2.47 -6.53 -8.61
C ALA A 42 1.56 -7.68 -9.05
N ARG A 43 0.54 -7.38 -9.85
CA ARG A 43 -0.33 -8.41 -10.41
C ARG A 43 0.43 -9.36 -11.33
N ALA A 44 1.32 -8.80 -12.15
CA ALA A 44 2.13 -9.61 -13.05
C ALA A 44 3.04 -10.57 -12.28
N LEU A 45 3.55 -10.13 -11.14
CA LEU A 45 4.42 -10.95 -10.31
C LEU A 45 3.67 -12.00 -9.49
N THR A 46 2.47 -11.69 -9.05
CA THR A 46 1.73 -12.52 -8.11
C THR A 46 0.62 -13.35 -8.74
N GLY A 47 0.13 -12.91 -9.88
CA GLY A 47 -0.98 -13.59 -10.55
C GLY A 47 -2.35 -13.30 -9.92
N VAL A 48 -2.45 -12.34 -9.00
CA VAL A 48 -3.74 -12.03 -8.39
C VAL A 48 -4.72 -11.45 -9.41
N PRO A 49 -6.01 -11.75 -9.29
CA PRO A 49 -7.00 -11.15 -10.17
C PRO A 49 -7.15 -9.66 -9.87
N LYS A 50 -7.72 -8.94 -10.80
CA LYS A 50 -7.87 -7.48 -10.69
C LYS A 50 -8.65 -7.07 -9.44
N GLU A 51 -9.66 -7.83 -9.07
CA GLU A 51 -10.48 -7.55 -7.88
C GLU A 51 -9.72 -7.69 -6.57
N ASP A 52 -8.56 -8.36 -6.59
CA ASP A 52 -7.71 -8.52 -5.40
C ASP A 52 -6.51 -7.58 -5.42
N ALA A 53 -6.48 -6.63 -6.33
CA ALA A 53 -5.47 -5.57 -6.37
C ALA A 53 -6.16 -4.25 -6.05
N LEU A 54 -5.90 -3.73 -4.85
CA LEU A 54 -6.62 -2.58 -4.32
C LEU A 54 -5.76 -1.33 -4.33
N LEU A 55 -6.30 -0.27 -4.93
CA LEU A 55 -5.72 1.06 -4.83
C LEU A 55 -6.52 1.83 -3.79
N LEU A 56 -5.87 2.18 -2.69
CA LEU A 56 -6.50 2.86 -1.58
C LEU A 56 -5.96 4.27 -1.43
N GLU A 57 -6.82 5.19 -1.05
CA GLU A 57 -6.43 6.56 -0.79
C GLU A 57 -6.46 6.81 0.71
N GLY A 58 -5.44 7.50 1.20
CA GLY A 58 -5.36 7.85 2.61
C GLY A 58 -3.94 7.67 3.15
N VAL A 59 -3.81 7.85 4.45
CA VAL A 59 -2.55 7.58 5.14
C VAL A 59 -2.25 6.10 4.99
N PRO A 60 -1.08 5.73 4.47
CA PRO A 60 -0.81 4.33 4.13
C PRO A 60 -1.06 3.34 5.26
N ALA A 61 -0.60 3.62 6.48
CA ALA A 61 -0.83 2.71 7.59
C ALA A 61 -2.31 2.51 7.88
N GLU A 62 -3.09 3.58 7.87
CA GLU A 62 -4.52 3.48 8.11
C GLU A 62 -5.22 2.66 7.03
N ALA A 63 -4.88 2.90 5.77
CA ALA A 63 -5.48 2.17 4.67
C ALA A 63 -5.15 0.68 4.74
N ILE A 64 -3.90 0.36 5.03
CA ILE A 64 -3.46 -1.04 5.17
C ILE A 64 -4.19 -1.72 6.33
N LEU A 65 -4.27 -1.05 7.48
CA LEU A 65 -4.93 -1.61 8.65
C LEU A 65 -6.43 -1.83 8.42
N GLN A 66 -7.09 -0.87 7.76
CA GLN A 66 -8.49 -1.02 7.43
C GLN A 66 -8.72 -2.17 6.46
N ALA A 67 -7.87 -2.30 5.44
CA ALA A 67 -7.98 -3.40 4.49
C ALA A 67 -7.76 -4.74 5.19
N ALA A 68 -6.78 -4.83 6.08
CA ALA A 68 -6.51 -6.05 6.81
C ALA A 68 -7.71 -6.47 7.66
N ARG A 69 -8.36 -5.52 8.31
CA ARG A 69 -9.55 -5.80 9.12
C ARG A 69 -10.74 -6.21 8.26
N ALA A 70 -10.99 -5.46 7.19
CA ALA A 70 -12.12 -5.72 6.30
C ALA A 70 -12.02 -7.09 5.63
N GLU A 71 -10.82 -7.47 5.24
CA GLU A 71 -10.57 -8.74 4.56
C GLU A 71 -10.24 -9.88 5.53
N LYS A 72 -10.22 -9.61 6.82
CA LYS A 72 -9.89 -10.58 7.87
C LYS A 72 -8.56 -11.28 7.58
N ALA A 73 -7.54 -10.47 7.31
CA ALA A 73 -6.23 -10.98 6.95
C ALA A 73 -5.60 -11.76 8.10
N ASP A 74 -4.94 -12.85 7.76
CA ASP A 74 -4.20 -13.68 8.73
C ASP A 74 -2.72 -13.32 8.79
N LEU A 75 -2.26 -12.56 7.81
CA LEU A 75 -0.86 -12.15 7.71
C LEU A 75 -0.79 -10.92 6.83
N ILE A 76 0.01 -9.96 7.24
CA ILE A 76 0.37 -8.80 6.42
C ILE A 76 1.83 -8.96 6.03
N VAL A 77 2.12 -8.83 4.74
CA VAL A 77 3.50 -8.81 4.25
C VAL A 77 3.74 -7.43 3.66
N MET A 78 4.78 -6.75 4.12
CA MET A 78 5.11 -5.44 3.58
C MET A 78 6.61 -5.24 3.48
N GLY A 79 7.00 -4.44 2.52
CA GLY A 79 8.39 -4.09 2.32
C GLY A 79 8.81 -2.95 3.22
N THR A 80 10.08 -2.94 3.56
CA THR A 80 10.68 -1.82 4.29
C THR A 80 11.45 -0.88 3.37
N ARG A 81 11.80 -1.36 2.18
CA ARG A 81 12.53 -0.56 1.20
C ARG A 81 11.62 0.53 0.65
N GLY A 82 12.15 1.73 0.53
CA GLY A 82 11.39 2.87 0.02
C GLY A 82 10.59 3.61 1.06
N LEU A 83 10.53 3.09 2.28
CA LEU A 83 9.81 3.74 3.37
C LEU A 83 10.68 4.73 4.13
N GLY A 84 11.92 4.86 3.74
CA GLY A 84 12.83 5.82 4.31
C GLY A 84 14.16 5.78 3.60
N ALA A 85 14.84 6.91 3.56
CA ALA A 85 16.10 7.05 2.85
C ALA A 85 17.28 6.48 3.64
N LEU A 86 17.07 6.05 4.87
CA LEU A 86 18.16 5.74 5.78
C LEU A 86 18.51 4.27 5.87
N GLY A 87 18.03 3.48 4.94
CA GLY A 87 18.43 2.10 4.83
C GLY A 87 17.70 1.15 5.77
N SER A 88 18.26 -0.04 5.91
CA SER A 88 17.57 -1.19 6.46
C SER A 88 17.40 -1.20 7.97
N LEU A 89 17.99 -0.28 8.68
CA LEU A 89 17.97 -0.28 10.15
C LEU A 89 16.77 0.46 10.73
N PHE A 90 16.07 1.22 9.91
CA PHE A 90 14.95 2.03 10.38
C PHE A 90 13.68 1.63 9.68
N LEU A 91 12.63 1.41 10.47
CA LEU A 91 11.29 1.33 9.94
C LEU A 91 10.73 2.73 9.84
N GLY A 92 10.08 3.05 8.74
CA GLY A 92 9.34 4.29 8.64
C GLY A 92 8.19 4.33 9.62
N SER A 93 7.67 5.52 9.89
CA SER A 93 6.57 5.70 10.81
C SER A 93 5.33 4.89 10.43
N GLN A 94 5.06 4.77 9.12
CA GLN A 94 3.92 3.99 8.64
C GLN A 94 4.09 2.50 8.93
N SER A 95 5.29 1.98 8.70
CA SER A 95 5.58 0.57 9.00
C SER A 95 5.47 0.29 10.48
N GLN A 96 6.00 1.17 11.31
CA GLN A 96 5.92 1.02 12.76
C GLN A 96 4.46 0.98 13.23
N ARG A 97 3.64 1.83 12.65
CA ARG A 97 2.23 1.88 13.00
C ARG A 97 1.51 0.60 12.61
N VAL A 98 1.78 0.08 11.42
CA VAL A 98 1.19 -1.18 10.99
C VAL A 98 1.59 -2.32 11.93
N VAL A 99 2.88 -2.41 12.26
CA VAL A 99 3.36 -3.44 13.19
C VAL A 99 2.68 -3.34 14.55
N ALA A 100 2.52 -2.11 15.06
CA ALA A 100 1.95 -1.89 16.40
C ALA A 100 0.45 -2.18 16.47
N GLU A 101 -0.29 -1.92 15.38
CA GLU A 101 -1.76 -1.94 15.40
C GLU A 101 -2.38 -3.05 14.57
N ALA A 102 -1.59 -3.88 13.92
CA ALA A 102 -2.11 -4.91 13.03
C ALA A 102 -2.96 -5.93 13.80
N PRO A 103 -4.06 -6.41 13.18
CA PRO A 103 -4.91 -7.45 13.80
C PRO A 103 -4.32 -8.86 13.64
N CYS A 104 -3.17 -8.98 12.99
CA CYS A 104 -2.54 -10.24 12.66
C CYS A 104 -1.02 -10.06 12.62
N PRO A 105 -0.25 -11.13 12.50
CA PRO A 105 1.21 -11.01 12.36
C PRO A 105 1.61 -10.22 11.12
N VAL A 106 2.74 -9.53 11.21
CA VAL A 106 3.30 -8.74 10.11
C VAL A 106 4.69 -9.28 9.78
N LEU A 107 4.89 -9.63 8.52
CA LEU A 107 6.18 -10.04 8.01
C LEU A 107 6.78 -8.87 7.25
N LEU A 108 7.95 -8.43 7.68
CA LEU A 108 8.67 -7.35 7.02
C LEU A 108 9.75 -7.93 6.12
N VAL A 109 9.81 -7.46 4.88
CA VAL A 109 10.80 -7.91 3.92
C VAL A 109 11.55 -6.72 3.36
N ARG A 110 12.78 -6.94 2.96
CA ARG A 110 13.59 -5.91 2.32
C ARG A 110 13.37 -5.89 0.83
#